data_5778488febc586c1320c4562342f1290
#
_entry.id   5778488febc586c1320c4562342f1290
#
_cell.length_a   1.000
_cell.length_b   1.000
_cell.length_c   1.000
_cell.angle_alpha   90.00
_cell.angle_beta   90.00
_cell.angle_gamma   90.00
#
_symmetry.space_group_name_H-M   'P 1'
#
loop_
_entity.id
_entity.type
_entity.pdbx_description
1 polymer ?
#
loop_
_entity_poly.entity_id
_entity_poly.type
_entity_poly.pdbx_seq_one_letter_code
_entity_poly.pdbx_strand_id
1 'polypeptide(L)'
;MKEETNAKSAMQRSLIELCTLAILAKHDAYTNDIVQLLRDNDIIVVEGSIYPLLSNLKKLGLLSYRWEESAQGSPRKYYNLTEEGKSYFAHLCADWDKLVASVDFLLGRTTTKTSQEKVENEEKK
;
A
#
# COMPACT_ATOMS: atom_id res chain seq x y z
N MET A 1 24.52 2.91 11.41
CA MET A 1 23.18 3.33 11.78
C MET A 1 22.47 4.22 10.76
N LYS A 2 23.15 5.26 10.24
CA LYS A 2 22.58 6.08 9.18
C LYS A 2 22.31 5.27 7.90
N GLU A 3 23.18 4.35 7.57
CA GLU A 3 23.06 3.51 6.37
C GLU A 3 21.88 2.55 6.49
N GLU A 4 21.68 1.94 7.65
CA GLU A 4 20.54 1.04 7.90
C GLU A 4 19.23 1.80 7.85
N THR A 5 19.17 3.00 8.43
CA THR A 5 17.99 3.85 8.40
C THR A 5 17.63 4.26 6.97
N ASN A 6 18.65 4.59 6.16
CA ASN A 6 18.44 4.99 4.78
C ASN A 6 17.94 3.81 3.92
N ALA A 7 18.51 2.62 4.12
CA ALA A 7 18.08 1.42 3.40
C ALA A 7 16.62 1.06 3.75
N LYS A 8 16.29 1.08 5.03
CA LYS A 8 14.92 0.81 5.50
C LYS A 8 13.94 1.84 4.93
N SER A 9 14.32 3.11 4.95
CA SER A 9 13.48 4.20 4.43
C SER A 9 13.24 4.04 2.93
N ALA A 10 14.27 3.63 2.17
CA ALA A 10 14.12 3.41 0.74
C ALA A 10 13.15 2.27 0.45
N MET A 11 13.24 1.16 1.20
CA MET A 11 12.31 0.05 1.07
C MET A 11 10.88 0.47 1.39
N GLN A 12 10.70 1.23 2.46
CA GLN A 12 9.38 1.71 2.86
C GLN A 12 8.77 2.66 1.85
N ARG A 13 9.56 3.57 1.28
CA ARG A 13 9.06 4.53 0.29
C ARG A 13 8.46 3.84 -0.93
N SER A 14 9.09 2.76 -1.39
CA SER A 14 8.56 2.03 -2.55
C SER A 14 7.25 1.30 -2.24
N LEU A 15 6.93 1.10 -0.96
CA LEU A 15 5.72 0.41 -0.53
C LEU A 15 4.60 1.35 -0.11
N ILE A 16 4.87 2.63 0.04
CA ILE A 16 3.87 3.60 0.52
C ILE A 16 2.67 3.66 -0.43
N GLU A 17 2.91 3.64 -1.74
CA GLU A 17 1.82 3.63 -2.72
C GLU A 17 0.92 2.41 -2.55
N LEU A 18 1.51 1.23 -2.48
CA LEU A 18 0.76 -0.02 -2.29
C LEU A 18 -0.05 0.01 -0.99
N CYS A 19 0.58 0.43 0.10
CA CYS A 19 -0.09 0.49 1.41
C CYS A 19 -1.19 1.54 1.45
N THR A 20 -0.99 2.68 0.80
CA THR A 20 -2.02 3.72 0.69
C THR A 20 -3.23 3.19 -0.06
N LEU A 21 -3.01 2.51 -1.17
CA LEU A 21 -4.10 1.90 -1.94
C LEU A 21 -4.80 0.80 -1.14
N ALA A 22 -4.06 0.04 -0.35
CA ALA A 22 -4.62 -0.99 0.53
C ALA A 22 -5.58 -0.40 1.56
N ILE A 23 -5.22 0.74 2.13
CA ILE A 23 -6.09 1.45 3.08
C ILE A 23 -7.38 1.88 2.37
N LEU A 24 -7.25 2.50 1.20
CA LEU A 24 -8.40 3.00 0.45
C LEU A 24 -9.26 1.89 -0.15
N ALA A 25 -8.70 0.69 -0.31
CA ALA A 25 -9.47 -0.47 -0.75
C ALA A 25 -10.46 -0.93 0.32
N LYS A 26 -10.18 -0.64 1.58
CA LYS A 26 -11.05 -1.04 2.70
C LYS A 26 -12.11 0.01 3.04
N HIS A 27 -11.75 1.28 2.98
CA HIS A 27 -12.67 2.36 3.28
C HIS A 27 -12.10 3.68 2.76
N ASP A 28 -13.00 4.62 2.55
CA ASP A 28 -12.57 5.97 2.19
C ASP A 28 -11.83 6.60 3.37
N ALA A 29 -10.86 7.43 3.06
CA ALA A 29 -10.03 8.02 4.10
C ALA A 29 -9.50 9.38 3.66
N TYR A 30 -9.26 10.24 4.64
CA TYR A 30 -8.57 11.51 4.38
C TYR A 30 -7.10 11.38 4.76
N THR A 31 -6.30 12.38 4.35
CA THR A 31 -4.83 12.30 4.43
C THR A 31 -4.32 11.91 5.82
N ASN A 32 -4.86 12.53 6.88
CA ASN A 32 -4.40 12.23 8.25
C ASN A 32 -4.67 10.79 8.65
N ASP A 33 -5.83 10.22 8.23
CA ASP A 33 -6.14 8.82 8.50
C ASP A 33 -5.12 7.90 7.83
N ILE A 34 -4.78 8.20 6.58
CA ILE A 34 -3.81 7.42 5.83
C ILE A 34 -2.45 7.44 6.51
N VAL A 35 -1.97 8.64 6.85
CA VAL A 35 -0.68 8.82 7.52
C VAL A 35 -0.65 8.08 8.86
N GLN A 36 -1.73 8.21 9.65
CA GLN A 36 -1.81 7.57 10.96
C GLN A 36 -1.80 6.05 10.85
N LEU A 37 -2.56 5.48 9.92
CA LEU A 37 -2.60 4.05 9.70
C LEU A 37 -1.25 3.50 9.24
N LEU A 38 -0.54 4.24 8.39
CA LEU A 38 0.80 3.85 7.98
C LEU A 38 1.76 3.83 9.18
N ARG A 39 1.72 4.88 10.00
CA ARG A 39 2.55 4.96 11.21
C ARG A 39 2.23 3.87 12.22
N ASP A 40 0.95 3.58 12.41
CA ASP A 40 0.50 2.52 13.32
C ASP A 40 1.02 1.15 12.89
N ASN A 41 1.35 1.00 11.62
CA ASN A 41 1.89 -0.24 11.05
C ASN A 41 3.40 -0.13 10.78
N ASP A 42 4.08 0.76 11.47
CA ASP A 42 5.53 0.94 11.39
C ASP A 42 6.04 1.38 10.02
N ILE A 43 5.17 1.95 9.20
CA ILE A 43 5.57 2.55 7.93
C ILE A 43 5.68 4.05 8.14
N ILE A 44 6.91 4.53 8.24
CA ILE A 44 7.17 5.94 8.51
C ILE A 44 7.02 6.74 7.24
N VAL A 45 6.12 7.71 7.26
CA VAL A 45 5.87 8.59 6.15
C VAL A 45 5.83 10.04 6.65
N VAL A 46 6.46 10.91 5.91
CA VAL A 46 6.36 12.35 6.14
C VAL A 46 5.04 12.81 5.53
N GLU A 47 4.20 13.47 6.32
CA GLU A 47 2.87 13.89 5.88
C GLU A 47 2.91 14.67 4.57
N GLY A 48 3.90 15.54 4.40
CA GLY A 48 4.06 16.31 3.18
C GLY A 48 4.30 15.48 1.92
N SER A 49 4.77 14.23 2.05
CA SER A 49 5.03 13.37 0.89
C SER A 49 3.78 12.63 0.42
N ILE A 50 2.76 12.53 1.26
CA ILE A 50 1.49 11.87 0.89
C ILE A 50 0.70 12.71 -0.10
N TYR A 51 0.71 14.04 0.04
CA TYR A 51 -0.09 14.91 -0.85
C TYR A 51 0.28 14.75 -2.32
N PRO A 52 1.58 14.80 -2.72
CA PRO A 52 1.94 14.56 -4.11
C PRO A 52 1.55 13.16 -4.60
N LEU A 53 1.66 12.15 -3.75
CA LEU A 53 1.27 10.78 -4.09
C LEU A 53 -0.22 10.72 -4.41
N LEU A 54 -1.06 11.24 -3.52
CA LEU A 54 -2.51 11.23 -3.72
C LEU A 54 -2.92 12.04 -4.95
N SER A 55 -2.28 13.19 -5.14
CA SER A 55 -2.53 14.05 -6.30
C SER A 55 -2.17 13.32 -7.61
N ASN A 56 -1.04 12.64 -7.64
CA ASN A 56 -0.60 11.90 -8.81
C ASN A 56 -1.56 10.74 -9.12
N LEU A 57 -1.95 9.98 -8.11
CA LEU A 57 -2.88 8.87 -8.30
C LEU A 57 -4.24 9.36 -8.81
N LYS A 58 -4.69 10.52 -8.35
CA LYS A 58 -5.91 11.14 -8.85
C LYS A 58 -5.77 11.53 -10.32
N LYS A 59 -4.64 12.12 -10.70
CA LYS A 59 -4.38 12.51 -12.09
C LYS A 59 -4.38 11.31 -13.01
N LEU A 60 -3.93 10.15 -12.53
CA LEU A 60 -3.93 8.91 -13.30
C LEU A 60 -5.32 8.25 -13.35
N GLY A 61 -6.31 8.83 -12.70
CA GLY A 61 -7.67 8.28 -12.69
C GLY A 61 -7.86 7.11 -11.75
N LEU A 62 -6.92 6.86 -10.84
CA LEU A 62 -6.98 5.74 -9.91
C LEU A 62 -7.70 6.08 -8.62
N LEU A 63 -7.74 7.37 -8.27
CA LEU A 63 -8.46 7.89 -7.10
C LEU A 63 -9.43 8.97 -7.52
N SER A 64 -10.52 9.08 -6.75
CA SER A 64 -11.36 10.26 -6.73
C SER A 64 -11.47 10.73 -5.29
N TYR A 65 -12.15 11.84 -5.05
CA TYR A 65 -12.38 12.31 -3.71
C TYR A 65 -13.70 13.05 -3.62
N ARG A 66 -14.20 13.15 -2.40
CA ARG A 66 -15.34 14.01 -2.07
C ARG A 66 -14.94 14.89 -0.91
N TRP A 67 -15.60 16.02 -0.79
CA TRP A 67 -15.42 16.91 0.35
C TRP A 67 -16.41 16.53 1.43
N GLU A 68 -15.96 16.49 2.68
CA GLU A 68 -16.82 16.32 3.84
C GLU A 68 -16.49 17.37 4.89
N GLU A 69 -17.52 17.88 5.56
CA GLU A 69 -17.32 18.79 6.67
C GLU A 69 -16.79 18.01 7.86
N SER A 70 -15.84 18.63 8.57
CA SER A 70 -15.30 18.04 9.78
C SER A 70 -15.91 18.72 11.00
N ALA A 71 -15.88 18.03 12.15
CA ALA A 71 -16.33 18.58 13.42
C ALA A 71 -15.54 19.81 13.84
N GLN A 72 -14.37 20.02 13.25
CA GLN A 72 -13.48 21.15 13.54
C GLN A 72 -13.64 22.31 12.55
N GLY A 73 -14.62 22.23 11.66
CA GLY A 73 -15.02 23.32 10.80
C GLY A 73 -14.43 23.36 9.41
N SER A 74 -13.24 22.81 9.18
CA SER A 74 -12.61 22.80 7.87
C SER A 74 -13.02 21.57 7.07
N PRO A 75 -13.52 21.74 5.82
CA PRO A 75 -13.82 20.57 4.99
C PRO A 75 -12.58 19.76 4.69
N ARG A 76 -12.75 18.46 4.56
CA ARG A 76 -11.66 17.53 4.28
C ARG A 76 -11.98 16.72 3.03
N LYS A 77 -10.93 16.40 2.28
CA LYS A 77 -11.03 15.50 1.13
C LYS A 77 -10.97 14.06 1.61
N TYR A 78 -12.01 13.29 1.32
CA TYR A 78 -12.02 11.86 1.53
C TYR A 78 -11.78 11.18 0.21
N TYR A 79 -10.67 10.47 0.12
CA TYR A 79 -10.27 9.77 -1.09
C TYR A 79 -10.87 8.38 -1.15
N ASN A 80 -11.11 7.92 -2.37
CA ASN A 80 -11.62 6.57 -2.62
C ASN A 80 -11.00 6.04 -3.92
N LEU A 81 -10.96 4.71 -4.03
CA LEU A 81 -10.52 4.08 -5.28
C LEU A 81 -11.61 4.17 -6.33
N THR A 82 -11.22 4.52 -7.55
CA THR A 82 -12.09 4.35 -8.72
C THR A 82 -12.10 2.88 -9.12
N GLU A 83 -12.91 2.51 -10.10
CA GLU A 83 -12.88 1.14 -10.62
C GLU A 83 -11.50 0.81 -11.23
N GLU A 84 -10.91 1.78 -11.93
CA GLU A 84 -9.55 1.65 -12.45
C GLU A 84 -8.54 1.51 -11.32
N GLY A 85 -8.76 2.23 -10.21
CA GLY A 85 -7.91 2.14 -9.02
C GLY A 85 -7.97 0.76 -8.38
N LYS A 86 -9.14 0.17 -8.31
CA LYS A 86 -9.32 -1.18 -7.77
C LYS A 86 -8.57 -2.22 -8.61
N SER A 87 -8.68 -2.09 -9.93
CA SER A 87 -7.98 -2.97 -10.86
C SER A 87 -6.46 -2.82 -10.74
N TYR A 88 -5.99 -1.59 -10.70
CA TYR A 88 -4.57 -1.27 -10.51
C TYR A 88 -4.05 -1.85 -9.19
N PHE A 89 -4.80 -1.69 -8.12
CA PHE A 89 -4.44 -2.22 -6.81
C PHE A 89 -4.34 -3.75 -6.85
N ALA A 90 -5.29 -4.43 -7.49
CA ALA A 90 -5.26 -5.89 -7.61
C ALA A 90 -3.99 -6.35 -8.34
N HIS A 91 -3.58 -5.64 -9.40
CA HIS A 91 -2.34 -5.96 -10.11
C HIS A 91 -1.10 -5.74 -9.22
N LEU A 92 -1.08 -4.66 -8.44
CA LEU A 92 0.02 -4.40 -7.52
C LEU A 92 0.12 -5.48 -6.44
N CYS A 93 -1.02 -5.95 -5.94
CA CYS A 93 -1.04 -7.04 -4.95
C CYS A 93 -0.43 -8.32 -5.53
N ALA A 94 -0.79 -8.65 -6.78
CA ALA A 94 -0.23 -9.82 -7.46
C ALA A 94 1.28 -9.66 -7.67
N ASP A 95 1.72 -8.48 -8.06
CA ASP A 95 3.15 -8.20 -8.23
C ASP A 95 3.89 -8.29 -6.91
N TRP A 96 3.30 -7.76 -5.84
CA TRP A 96 3.87 -7.86 -4.50
C TRP A 96 4.04 -9.31 -4.07
N ASP A 97 3.02 -10.13 -4.27
CA ASP A 97 3.08 -11.56 -3.91
C ASP A 97 4.22 -12.27 -4.65
N LYS A 98 4.39 -11.97 -5.94
CA LYS A 98 5.49 -12.53 -6.74
C LYS A 98 6.85 -12.06 -6.24
N LEU A 99 6.97 -10.78 -5.92
CA LEU A 99 8.22 -10.21 -5.41
C LEU A 99 8.60 -10.82 -4.07
N VAL A 100 7.64 -10.96 -3.17
CA VAL A 100 7.86 -11.58 -1.86
C VAL A 100 8.36 -13.02 -2.04
N ALA A 101 7.71 -13.78 -2.91
CA ALA A 101 8.10 -15.17 -3.18
C ALA A 101 9.52 -15.24 -3.74
N SER A 102 9.85 -14.35 -4.66
CA SER A 102 11.20 -14.30 -5.27
C SER A 102 12.27 -13.93 -4.25
N VAL A 103 12.01 -12.92 -3.45
CA VAL A 103 12.95 -12.46 -2.42
C VAL A 103 13.13 -13.55 -1.35
N ASP A 104 12.03 -14.15 -0.89
CA ASP A 104 12.08 -15.21 0.10
C ASP A 104 12.90 -16.39 -0.40
N PHE A 105 12.71 -16.77 -1.67
CA PHE A 105 13.50 -17.83 -2.28
C PHE A 105 15.00 -17.52 -2.27
N LEU A 106 15.36 -16.29 -2.68
CA LEU A 106 16.76 -15.88 -2.72
C LEU A 106 17.36 -15.79 -1.33
N LEU A 107 16.57 -15.44 -0.32
CA LEU A 107 17.02 -15.38 1.07
C LEU A 107 17.07 -16.74 1.75
N GLY A 108 16.58 -17.77 1.09
CA GLY A 108 16.48 -19.11 1.68
C GLY A 108 15.33 -19.27 2.66
N ARG A 109 14.32 -18.44 2.56
CA ARG A 109 13.11 -18.50 3.41
C ARG A 109 12.02 -19.27 2.69
N THR A 110 11.22 -20.03 3.44
CA THR A 110 10.21 -20.93 2.88
C THR A 110 8.77 -20.53 3.20
N THR A 111 8.56 -19.41 3.90
CA THR A 111 7.23 -19.02 4.39
C THR A 111 6.20 -18.90 3.27
N THR A 112 6.57 -18.29 2.15
CA THR A 112 5.69 -18.12 1.01
C THR A 112 5.58 -19.40 0.17
N LYS A 113 6.64 -20.21 0.14
CA LYS A 113 6.70 -21.48 -0.57
C LYS A 113 5.80 -22.55 0.04
N THR A 114 5.59 -22.51 1.35
CA THR A 114 4.79 -23.51 2.05
C THR A 114 3.38 -23.61 1.48
N SER A 115 2.78 -22.47 1.16
CA SER A 115 1.45 -22.44 0.55
C SER A 115 1.45 -23.02 -0.86
N GLN A 116 2.49 -22.74 -1.64
CA GLN A 116 2.63 -23.27 -2.99
C GLN A 116 2.91 -24.77 -2.98
N GLU A 117 3.74 -25.23 -2.07
CA GLU A 117 4.04 -26.66 -1.92
C GLU A 117 2.80 -27.45 -1.53
N LYS A 118 1.94 -26.90 -0.68
CA LYS A 118 0.67 -27.54 -0.32
C LYS A 118 -0.25 -27.68 -1.52
N VAL A 119 -0.32 -26.66 -2.36
CA VAL A 119 -1.14 -26.70 -3.58
C VAL A 119 -0.59 -27.74 -4.54
N GLU A 120 0.72 -27.77 -4.75
CA GLU A 120 1.36 -28.76 -5.63
C GLU A 120 1.15 -30.20 -5.12
N ASN A 121 1.24 -30.42 -3.82
CA ASN A 121 1.00 -31.73 -3.24
C ASN A 121 -0.45 -32.16 -3.37
N GLU A 122 -1.39 -31.27 -3.29
CA GLU A 122 -2.80 -31.54 -3.51
C GLU A 122 -3.07 -31.90 -4.96
N GLU A 123 -2.42 -31.24 -5.90
CA GLU A 123 -2.55 -31.53 -7.33
C GLU A 123 -1.95 -32.88 -7.71
N LYS A 124 -0.92 -33.32 -7.02
CA LYS A 124 -0.26 -34.62 -7.28
C LYS A 124 -1.03 -35.81 -6.73
N LYS A 125 -2.02 -35.59 -5.92
CA LYS A 125 -2.88 -36.65 -5.39
C LYS A 125 -4.09 -36.86 -6.28
#